data_9b71c3ff3b57172f7c89611ed15d8afd
#
_entry.id   9b71c3ff3b57172f7c89611ed15d8afd
#
_cell.length_a   1.000
_cell.length_b   1.000
_cell.length_c   1.000
_cell.angle_alpha   90.00
_cell.angle_beta   90.00
_cell.angle_gamma   90.00
#
_symmetry.space_group_name_H-M   'P 1'
#
loop_
_entity.id
_entity.type
_entity.pdbx_description
1 polymer ?
#
loop_
_entity_poly.entity_id
_entity_poly.type
_entity_poly.pdbx_seq_one_letter_code
_entity_poly.pdbx_strand_id
1 'polypeptide(L)'
;MLKYGGTKLSTKTANNLISVSIDLCRDYTQIAYCMGNMAEPDSVSTIAGEQKYLIPTEIGKLNNSDEWCIGDDALLREKNGEAILADDILKTILSEKSIVVSNNTYTGYEILKHFFEGLFKILKSNYHIVQPDYISVTVEYPDRILVNLIRNVLNDMGYDREHVKIIGHSESIIYYMISQKKEIWVNDVLIFDFTKHQFLVRLLTTVRAREPQPIVVEEMDMTQKFKVSDLQTEQGRLEMDTKFLELLKKLCSKHIVSAVFLTGVGFYEKWMEDSIRFLCSKRRVFQGYNLFV
;
A
#
# COMPACT_ATOMS: atom_id res chain seq x y z
N MET A 1 -29.67 43.37 13.43
CA MET A 1 -29.53 42.23 14.36
C MET A 1 -29.74 40.95 13.58
N LEU A 2 -28.68 40.42 12.95
CA LEU A 2 -28.73 39.22 12.11
C LEU A 2 -28.28 38.02 12.97
N LYS A 3 -29.20 37.08 13.17
CA LYS A 3 -28.95 35.81 13.88
C LYS A 3 -28.22 34.87 12.89
N TYR A 4 -26.94 34.62 13.15
CA TYR A 4 -26.23 33.51 12.52
C TYR A 4 -26.74 32.20 13.14
N GLY A 5 -27.38 31.38 12.32
CA GLY A 5 -27.75 30.02 12.65
C GLY A 5 -26.51 29.16 12.69
N GLY A 6 -25.95 28.93 13.87
CA GLY A 6 -24.87 27.99 14.07
C GLY A 6 -25.37 26.56 13.90
N THR A 7 -25.01 25.90 12.82
CA THR A 7 -25.10 24.45 12.70
C THR A 7 -24.24 23.83 13.81
N LYS A 8 -24.88 23.16 14.77
CA LYS A 8 -24.15 22.34 15.75
C LYS A 8 -23.47 21.21 15.01
N LEU A 9 -22.17 21.34 14.74
CA LEU A 9 -21.31 20.18 14.50
C LEU A 9 -21.42 19.31 15.76
N SER A 10 -21.97 18.10 15.63
CA SER A 10 -21.88 17.10 16.69
C SER A 10 -20.41 16.74 16.81
N THR A 11 -19.75 17.23 17.85
CA THR A 11 -18.38 16.79 18.20
C THR A 11 -18.47 15.31 18.57
N LYS A 12 -18.15 14.42 17.62
CA LYS A 12 -17.87 13.03 17.96
C LYS A 12 -16.77 13.04 19.01
N THR A 13 -16.96 12.32 20.09
CA THR A 13 -15.89 12.12 21.08
C THR A 13 -14.76 11.35 20.40
N ALA A 14 -13.50 11.60 20.75
CA ALA A 14 -12.33 10.95 20.16
C ALA A 14 -12.44 9.40 20.10
N ASN A 15 -13.19 8.81 21.02
CA ASN A 15 -13.43 7.36 21.09
C ASN A 15 -14.33 6.80 19.96
N ASN A 16 -14.97 7.65 19.15
CA ASN A 16 -15.89 7.24 18.09
C ASN A 16 -15.41 7.61 16.69
N LEU A 17 -14.18 8.10 16.56
CA LEU A 17 -13.60 8.44 15.26
C LEU A 17 -13.15 7.16 14.55
N ILE A 18 -13.41 7.09 13.26
CA ILE A 18 -13.01 6.00 12.39
C ILE A 18 -12.02 6.56 11.36
N SER A 19 -10.81 6.04 11.35
CA SER A 19 -9.81 6.32 10.32
C SER A 19 -9.64 5.10 9.43
N VAL A 20 -9.54 5.32 8.13
CA VAL A 20 -9.26 4.29 7.13
C VAL A 20 -7.95 4.65 6.43
N SER A 21 -7.07 3.68 6.28
CA SER A 21 -5.85 3.79 5.48
C SER A 21 -5.95 2.87 4.28
N ILE A 22 -5.55 3.35 3.10
CA ILE A 22 -5.55 2.62 1.84
C ILE A 22 -4.14 2.72 1.25
N ASP A 23 -3.45 1.59 1.11
CA ASP A 23 -2.21 1.51 0.35
C ASP A 23 -2.54 1.13 -1.08
N LEU A 24 -2.45 2.11 -1.99
CA LEU A 24 -2.78 1.97 -3.39
C LEU A 24 -1.51 1.74 -4.21
N CYS A 25 -1.20 0.48 -4.49
CA CYS A 25 -0.07 0.07 -5.32
C CYS A 25 -0.53 -0.54 -6.65
N ARG A 26 0.40 -0.66 -7.57
CA ARG A 26 0.12 -1.16 -8.90
C ARG A 26 -0.36 -2.61 -8.92
N ASP A 27 0.22 -3.47 -8.07
CA ASP A 27 -0.11 -4.90 -8.02
C ASP A 27 -1.29 -5.19 -7.12
N TYR A 28 -1.27 -4.58 -5.93
CA TYR A 28 -2.24 -4.84 -4.86
C TYR A 28 -2.54 -3.56 -4.10
N THR A 29 -3.79 -3.45 -3.71
CA THR A 29 -4.28 -2.45 -2.76
C THR A 29 -4.51 -3.13 -1.41
N GLN A 30 -4.22 -2.44 -0.32
CA GLN A 30 -4.53 -2.88 1.03
C GLN A 30 -5.36 -1.83 1.74
N ILE A 31 -6.16 -2.27 2.70
CA ILE A 31 -6.95 -1.38 3.53
C ILE A 31 -6.71 -1.77 4.99
N ALA A 32 -6.55 -0.77 5.84
CA ALA A 32 -6.63 -0.92 7.28
C ALA A 32 -7.60 0.11 7.86
N TYR A 33 -8.09 -0.14 9.04
CA TYR A 33 -8.93 0.81 9.77
C TYR A 33 -8.52 0.87 11.24
N CYS A 34 -8.80 2.02 11.85
CA CYS A 34 -8.61 2.22 13.28
C CYS A 34 -9.82 2.97 13.84
N MET A 35 -10.40 2.45 14.89
CA MET A 35 -11.43 3.14 15.67
C MET A 35 -10.76 3.77 16.90
N GLY A 36 -11.30 4.88 17.41
CA GLY A 36 -10.67 5.62 18.50
C GLY A 36 -10.45 4.85 19.81
N ASN A 37 -11.09 3.66 19.95
CA ASN A 37 -10.90 2.76 21.09
C ASN A 37 -9.91 1.61 20.81
N MET A 38 -9.35 1.50 19.60
CA MET A 38 -8.40 0.46 19.24
C MET A 38 -6.98 0.90 19.59
N ALA A 39 -6.17 -0.02 20.12
CA ALA A 39 -4.77 0.21 20.41
C ALA A 39 -3.89 0.23 19.14
N GLU A 40 -4.27 -0.56 18.14
CA GLU A 40 -3.57 -0.70 16.85
C GLU A 40 -4.58 -0.80 15.72
N PRO A 41 -4.24 -0.36 14.49
CA PRO A 41 -5.06 -0.56 13.31
C PRO A 41 -5.25 -2.04 13.00
N ASP A 42 -6.38 -2.40 12.39
CA ASP A 42 -6.66 -3.74 11.91
C ASP A 42 -6.77 -3.75 10.38
N SER A 43 -6.29 -4.83 9.76
CA SER A 43 -6.30 -4.98 8.31
C SER A 43 -7.64 -5.51 7.81
N VAL A 44 -8.11 -4.94 6.70
CA VAL A 44 -9.38 -5.32 6.07
C VAL A 44 -9.17 -6.55 5.19
N SER A 45 -9.84 -7.67 5.55
CA SER A 45 -9.93 -8.83 4.67
C SER A 45 -11.05 -8.67 3.64
N THR A 46 -10.78 -9.11 2.41
CA THR A 46 -11.80 -9.13 1.33
C THR A 46 -12.85 -10.20 1.55
N ILE A 47 -12.53 -11.25 2.32
CA ILE A 47 -13.41 -12.36 2.64
C ILE A 47 -13.63 -12.39 4.14
N ALA A 48 -14.90 -12.29 4.55
CA ALA A 48 -15.26 -12.32 5.96
C ALA A 48 -14.81 -13.65 6.61
N GLY A 49 -14.06 -13.55 7.71
CA GLY A 49 -13.54 -14.71 8.45
C GLY A 49 -12.25 -15.33 7.91
N GLU A 50 -11.69 -14.80 6.82
CA GLU A 50 -10.40 -15.22 6.26
C GLU A 50 -9.33 -14.12 6.38
N GLN A 51 -8.06 -14.51 6.30
CA GLN A 51 -6.91 -13.55 6.31
C GLN A 51 -6.46 -13.25 4.88
N LYS A 52 -7.32 -12.58 4.10
CA LYS A 52 -7.04 -12.20 2.72
C LYS A 52 -7.01 -10.68 2.60
N TYR A 53 -5.84 -10.09 2.82
CA TYR A 53 -5.65 -8.65 2.93
C TYR A 53 -5.21 -7.96 1.64
N LEU A 54 -4.65 -8.72 0.67
CA LEU A 54 -4.20 -8.20 -0.60
C LEU A 54 -5.36 -8.19 -1.60
N ILE A 55 -5.76 -7.01 -2.03
CA ILE A 55 -6.77 -6.78 -3.05
C ILE A 55 -6.02 -6.52 -4.37
N PRO A 56 -6.11 -7.37 -5.38
CA PRO A 56 -5.55 -7.06 -6.70
C PRO A 56 -6.02 -5.68 -7.16
N THR A 57 -5.10 -4.82 -7.61
CA THR A 57 -5.45 -3.49 -8.13
C THR A 57 -5.99 -3.61 -9.55
N GLU A 58 -7.04 -4.43 -9.66
CA GLU A 58 -7.73 -4.77 -10.90
C GLU A 58 -9.18 -4.32 -10.83
N ILE A 59 -9.70 -3.83 -11.94
CA ILE A 59 -11.09 -3.43 -12.08
C ILE A 59 -11.64 -3.92 -13.41
N GLY A 60 -12.87 -4.44 -13.39
CA GLY A 60 -13.55 -4.92 -14.57
C GLY A 60 -14.97 -4.39 -14.65
N LYS A 61 -15.44 -4.16 -15.87
CA LYS A 61 -16.83 -3.84 -16.16
C LYS A 61 -17.58 -5.13 -16.54
N LEU A 62 -18.72 -5.37 -15.91
CA LEU A 62 -19.56 -6.53 -16.23
C LEU A 62 -20.14 -6.41 -17.64
N ASN A 63 -20.19 -7.54 -18.34
CA ASN A 63 -20.81 -7.62 -19.66
C ASN A 63 -22.32 -7.30 -19.55
N ASN A 64 -22.83 -6.52 -20.50
CA ASN A 64 -24.25 -6.14 -20.58
C ASN A 64 -24.81 -5.42 -19.33
N SER A 65 -23.95 -4.79 -18.52
CA SER A 65 -24.31 -4.05 -17.34
C SER A 65 -23.43 -2.81 -17.20
N ASP A 66 -23.86 -1.83 -16.42
CA ASP A 66 -23.03 -0.69 -16.01
C ASP A 66 -22.33 -0.93 -14.65
N GLU A 67 -22.39 -2.14 -14.14
CA GLU A 67 -21.76 -2.50 -12.88
C GLU A 67 -20.27 -2.79 -13.04
N TRP A 68 -19.51 -2.41 -12.00
CA TRP A 68 -18.08 -2.64 -11.90
C TRP A 68 -17.75 -3.61 -10.76
N CYS A 69 -16.72 -4.39 -10.98
CA CYS A 69 -16.13 -5.29 -9.98
C CYS A 69 -14.64 -5.01 -9.82
N ILE A 70 -14.09 -5.28 -8.63
CA ILE A 70 -12.68 -5.02 -8.32
C ILE A 70 -12.00 -6.24 -7.71
N GLY A 71 -10.68 -6.25 -7.74
CA GLY A 71 -9.87 -7.25 -7.06
C GLY A 71 -10.09 -8.66 -7.58
N ASP A 72 -10.17 -9.62 -6.67
CA ASP A 72 -10.37 -11.03 -7.04
C ASP A 72 -11.71 -11.30 -7.73
N ASP A 73 -12.76 -10.53 -7.41
CA ASP A 73 -14.07 -10.67 -8.09
C ASP A 73 -13.92 -10.27 -9.56
N ALA A 74 -13.16 -9.22 -9.87
CA ALA A 74 -12.88 -8.81 -11.24
C ALA A 74 -12.11 -9.88 -12.01
N LEU A 75 -11.05 -10.45 -11.42
CA LEU A 75 -10.26 -11.52 -12.02
C LEU A 75 -11.07 -12.80 -12.25
N LEU A 76 -11.92 -13.17 -11.28
CA LEU A 76 -12.77 -14.36 -11.39
C LEU A 76 -13.82 -14.19 -12.50
N ARG A 77 -14.46 -13.03 -12.57
CA ARG A 77 -15.48 -12.74 -13.60
C ARG A 77 -14.89 -12.62 -14.99
N GLU A 78 -13.70 -12.05 -15.12
CA GLU A 78 -12.96 -12.03 -16.38
C GLU A 78 -12.66 -13.46 -16.86
N LYS A 79 -12.12 -14.31 -15.98
CA LYS A 79 -11.84 -15.71 -16.27
C LYS A 79 -13.10 -16.50 -16.72
N ASN A 80 -14.26 -16.16 -16.18
CA ASN A 80 -15.55 -16.74 -16.54
C ASN A 80 -16.15 -16.09 -17.81
N GLY A 81 -15.54 -15.07 -18.39
CA GLY A 81 -16.08 -14.33 -19.53
C GLY A 81 -17.26 -13.41 -19.18
N GLU A 82 -17.43 -13.08 -17.89
CA GLU A 82 -18.52 -12.24 -17.38
C GLU A 82 -18.16 -10.76 -17.31
N ALA A 83 -16.85 -10.43 -17.30
CA ALA A 83 -16.34 -9.05 -17.22
C ALA A 83 -15.16 -8.83 -18.16
N ILE A 84 -14.89 -7.56 -18.50
CA ILE A 84 -13.70 -7.12 -19.22
C ILE A 84 -12.90 -6.22 -18.29
N LEU A 85 -11.62 -6.57 -18.07
CA LEU A 85 -10.71 -5.80 -17.21
C LEU A 85 -10.22 -4.54 -17.90
N ALA A 86 -9.96 -3.51 -17.09
CA ALA A 86 -9.15 -2.36 -17.47
C ALA A 86 -7.67 -2.75 -17.39
N ASP A 87 -6.88 -2.43 -18.41
CA ASP A 87 -5.45 -2.73 -18.44
C ASP A 87 -4.67 -1.76 -17.53
N ASP A 88 -3.93 -2.31 -16.55
CA ASP A 88 -2.97 -1.63 -15.68
C ASP A 88 -3.34 -0.16 -15.34
N ILE A 89 -4.38 -0.02 -14.51
CA ILE A 89 -5.05 1.26 -14.28
C ILE A 89 -4.10 2.37 -13.80
N LEU A 90 -3.19 2.06 -12.86
CA LEU A 90 -2.27 3.08 -12.34
C LEU A 90 -1.24 3.51 -13.37
N LYS A 91 -0.67 2.58 -14.13
CA LYS A 91 0.26 2.92 -15.21
C LYS A 91 -0.42 3.76 -16.29
N THR A 92 -1.66 3.43 -16.63
CA THR A 92 -2.42 4.13 -17.65
C THR A 92 -2.79 5.53 -17.18
N ILE A 93 -3.21 5.70 -15.93
CA ILE A 93 -3.45 7.00 -15.28
C ILE A 93 -2.19 7.86 -15.31
N LEU A 94 -1.05 7.34 -14.86
CA LEU A 94 0.22 8.09 -14.83
C LEU A 94 0.74 8.46 -16.21
N SER A 95 0.38 7.74 -17.25
CA SER A 95 0.71 8.09 -18.64
C SER A 95 -0.33 9.00 -19.30
N GLU A 96 -1.33 9.48 -18.57
CA GLU A 96 -2.43 10.34 -19.03
C GLU A 96 -3.19 9.77 -20.25
N LYS A 97 -3.24 8.45 -20.37
CA LYS A 97 -3.95 7.76 -21.45
C LYS A 97 -5.38 7.47 -21.06
N SER A 98 -6.22 7.38 -22.07
CA SER A 98 -7.58 6.88 -21.90
C SER A 98 -7.55 5.37 -21.66
N ILE A 99 -8.47 4.88 -20.83
CA ILE A 99 -8.65 3.48 -20.50
C ILE A 99 -9.84 2.94 -21.29
N VAL A 100 -9.63 1.90 -22.08
CA VAL A 100 -10.68 1.29 -22.88
C VAL A 100 -11.17 0.02 -22.21
N VAL A 101 -12.47 -0.05 -21.91
CA VAL A 101 -13.12 -1.23 -21.33
C VAL A 101 -14.45 -1.44 -22.04
N SER A 102 -14.71 -2.65 -22.53
CA SER A 102 -15.97 -3.00 -23.23
C SER A 102 -16.31 -2.04 -24.37
N ASN A 103 -15.33 -1.65 -25.20
CA ASN A 103 -15.44 -0.69 -26.31
C ASN A 103 -15.82 0.73 -25.90
N ASN A 104 -15.85 1.06 -24.63
CA ASN A 104 -16.04 2.40 -24.12
C ASN A 104 -14.70 2.98 -23.61
N THR A 105 -14.55 4.28 -23.75
CA THR A 105 -13.35 4.99 -23.29
C THR A 105 -13.67 5.72 -21.99
N TYR A 106 -12.82 5.48 -20.99
CA TYR A 106 -12.94 6.07 -19.66
C TYR A 106 -11.71 6.92 -19.34
N THR A 107 -11.91 7.96 -18.58
CA THR A 107 -10.83 8.75 -17.98
C THR A 107 -10.24 8.01 -16.77
N GLY A 108 -8.99 8.34 -16.40
CA GLY A 108 -8.39 7.84 -15.17
C GLY A 108 -9.21 8.18 -13.92
N TYR A 109 -9.89 9.34 -13.94
CA TYR A 109 -10.80 9.73 -12.86
C TYR A 109 -11.98 8.77 -12.70
N GLU A 110 -12.69 8.44 -13.80
CA GLU A 110 -13.86 7.55 -13.75
C GLU A 110 -13.48 6.16 -13.27
N ILE A 111 -12.40 5.60 -13.79
CA ILE A 111 -11.91 4.27 -13.37
C ILE A 111 -11.49 4.27 -11.91
N LEU A 112 -10.73 5.28 -11.48
CA LEU A 112 -10.29 5.38 -10.09
C LEU A 112 -11.47 5.56 -9.14
N LYS A 113 -12.49 6.32 -9.54
CA LYS A 113 -13.73 6.49 -8.78
C LYS A 113 -14.44 5.14 -8.57
N HIS A 114 -14.65 4.35 -9.62
CA HIS A 114 -15.26 3.03 -9.50
C HIS A 114 -14.42 2.07 -8.66
N PHE A 115 -13.10 2.16 -8.75
CA PHE A 115 -12.22 1.35 -7.92
C PHE A 115 -12.38 1.71 -6.43
N PHE A 116 -12.37 2.99 -6.08
CA PHE A 116 -12.61 3.45 -4.70
C PHE A 116 -14.02 3.11 -4.20
N GLU A 117 -15.06 3.26 -5.02
CA GLU A 117 -16.42 2.82 -4.69
C GLU A 117 -16.45 1.33 -4.31
N GLY A 118 -15.70 0.49 -5.06
CA GLY A 118 -15.54 -0.93 -4.75
C GLY A 118 -14.84 -1.18 -3.41
N LEU A 119 -13.75 -0.46 -3.09
CA LEU A 119 -13.06 -0.54 -1.81
C LEU A 119 -13.99 -0.17 -0.64
N PHE A 120 -14.73 0.94 -0.77
CA PHE A 120 -15.70 1.36 0.26
C PHE A 120 -16.87 0.40 0.39
N LYS A 121 -17.25 -0.30 -0.69
CA LYS A 121 -18.26 -1.38 -0.62
C LYS A 121 -17.76 -2.55 0.23
N ILE A 122 -16.48 -2.93 0.14
CA ILE A 122 -15.87 -3.96 1.01
C ILE A 122 -15.91 -3.52 2.47
N LEU A 123 -15.50 -2.29 2.78
CA LEU A 123 -15.55 -1.73 4.13
C LEU A 123 -16.97 -1.76 4.71
N LYS A 124 -17.94 -1.34 3.92
CA LYS A 124 -19.35 -1.32 4.33
C LYS A 124 -19.91 -2.72 4.57
N SER A 125 -19.64 -3.65 3.65
CA SER A 125 -20.24 -4.99 3.70
C SER A 125 -19.64 -5.87 4.78
N ASN A 126 -18.32 -5.86 4.94
CA ASN A 126 -17.60 -6.78 5.81
C ASN A 126 -17.33 -6.21 7.21
N TYR A 127 -17.23 -4.88 7.34
CA TYR A 127 -16.83 -4.21 8.58
C TYR A 127 -17.85 -3.18 9.09
N HIS A 128 -18.95 -2.99 8.36
CA HIS A 128 -20.00 -2.01 8.69
C HIS A 128 -19.50 -0.56 8.78
N ILE A 129 -18.35 -0.26 8.16
CA ILE A 129 -17.80 1.09 8.04
C ILE A 129 -18.45 1.75 6.84
N VAL A 130 -19.39 2.66 7.09
CA VAL A 130 -20.14 3.34 6.03
C VAL A 130 -19.47 4.64 5.62
N GLN A 131 -19.02 5.42 6.61
CA GLN A 131 -18.41 6.72 6.42
C GLN A 131 -17.31 6.94 7.46
N PRO A 132 -16.04 6.67 7.12
CA PRO A 132 -14.92 7.01 7.97
C PRO A 132 -14.80 8.53 8.16
N ASP A 133 -14.26 8.95 9.30
CA ASP A 133 -14.02 10.37 9.60
C ASP A 133 -12.74 10.87 8.93
N TYR A 134 -11.73 10.01 8.78
CA TYR A 134 -10.46 10.33 8.13
C TYR A 134 -10.05 9.23 7.16
N ILE A 135 -9.45 9.64 6.05
CA ILE A 135 -8.89 8.73 5.04
C ILE A 135 -7.42 9.09 4.80
N SER A 136 -6.55 8.10 4.92
CA SER A 136 -5.17 8.19 4.47
C SER A 136 -5.00 7.33 3.22
N VAL A 137 -4.43 7.88 2.16
CA VAL A 137 -4.06 7.09 0.98
C VAL A 137 -2.54 7.12 0.85
N THR A 138 -1.94 5.94 0.88
CA THR A 138 -0.51 5.75 0.64
C THR A 138 -0.32 5.30 -0.80
N VAL A 139 0.67 5.86 -1.48
CA VAL A 139 1.04 5.51 -2.85
C VAL A 139 2.54 5.26 -2.93
N GLU A 140 3.00 4.47 -3.90
CA GLU A 140 4.43 4.22 -4.09
C GLU A 140 5.20 5.53 -4.25
N TYR A 141 4.75 6.36 -5.18
CA TYR A 141 5.28 7.72 -5.42
C TYR A 141 4.11 8.71 -5.51
N PRO A 142 4.12 9.79 -4.71
CA PRO A 142 3.04 10.79 -4.73
C PRO A 142 3.16 11.71 -5.95
N ASP A 143 2.96 11.14 -7.15
CA ASP A 143 2.90 11.89 -8.40
C ASP A 143 1.74 12.89 -8.39
N ARG A 144 1.97 14.07 -8.98
CA ARG A 144 1.00 15.17 -8.96
C ARG A 144 -0.33 14.79 -9.61
N ILE A 145 -0.29 14.02 -10.71
CA ILE A 145 -1.50 13.61 -11.46
C ILE A 145 -2.31 12.68 -10.58
N LEU A 146 -1.68 11.62 -10.07
CA LEU A 146 -2.33 10.62 -9.21
C LEU A 146 -2.89 11.24 -7.92
N VAL A 147 -2.11 12.09 -7.23
CA VAL A 147 -2.53 12.77 -6.00
C VAL A 147 -3.75 13.65 -6.26
N ASN A 148 -3.79 14.39 -7.37
CA ASN A 148 -4.94 15.23 -7.70
C ASN A 148 -6.17 14.39 -8.06
N LEU A 149 -6.00 13.30 -8.79
CA LEU A 149 -7.11 12.39 -9.12
C LEU A 149 -7.70 11.73 -7.87
N ILE A 150 -6.86 11.18 -7.00
CA ILE A 150 -7.32 10.60 -5.72
C ILE A 150 -8.09 11.65 -4.90
N ARG A 151 -7.54 12.86 -4.80
CA ARG A 151 -8.20 13.94 -4.06
C ARG A 151 -9.56 14.31 -4.64
N ASN A 152 -9.67 14.42 -5.96
CA ASN A 152 -10.92 14.75 -6.63
C ASN A 152 -11.97 13.64 -6.44
N VAL A 153 -11.56 12.38 -6.60
CA VAL A 153 -12.43 11.21 -6.37
C VAL A 153 -12.98 11.21 -4.94
N LEU A 154 -12.10 11.35 -3.94
CA LEU A 154 -12.52 11.34 -2.54
C LEU A 154 -13.39 12.56 -2.18
N ASN A 155 -13.10 13.72 -2.76
CA ASN A 155 -13.94 14.92 -2.59
C ASN A 155 -15.36 14.68 -3.14
N ASP A 156 -15.49 14.06 -4.31
CA ASP A 156 -16.80 13.74 -4.90
C ASP A 156 -17.53 12.63 -4.12
N MET A 157 -16.79 11.81 -3.36
CA MET A 157 -17.36 10.85 -2.42
C MET A 157 -17.75 11.48 -1.07
N GLY A 158 -17.56 12.80 -0.91
CA GLY A 158 -17.95 13.56 0.29
C GLY A 158 -16.85 13.75 1.34
N TYR A 159 -15.58 13.49 0.98
CA TYR A 159 -14.43 13.69 1.86
C TYR A 159 -13.65 14.93 1.45
N ASP A 160 -13.71 15.97 2.23
CA ASP A 160 -12.99 17.20 1.99
C ASP A 160 -11.48 17.06 2.31
N ARG A 161 -10.72 18.12 1.96
CA ARG A 161 -9.27 18.13 2.09
C ARG A 161 -8.76 17.96 3.54
N GLU A 162 -9.54 18.36 4.52
CA GLU A 162 -9.15 18.29 5.94
C GLU A 162 -9.24 16.86 6.49
N HIS A 163 -10.07 16.03 5.85
CA HIS A 163 -10.30 14.63 6.21
C HIS A 163 -9.48 13.63 5.37
N VAL A 164 -8.74 14.12 4.34
CA VAL A 164 -7.97 13.28 3.43
C VAL A 164 -6.49 13.61 3.48
N LYS A 165 -5.65 12.61 3.80
CA LYS A 165 -4.20 12.68 3.69
C LYS A 165 -3.70 11.74 2.59
N ILE A 166 -2.81 12.22 1.70
CA ILE A 166 -2.16 11.41 0.67
C ILE A 166 -0.67 11.53 0.85
N ILE A 167 0.01 10.40 1.01
CA ILE A 167 1.45 10.31 1.31
C ILE A 167 2.13 9.26 0.43
N GLY A 168 3.46 9.34 0.31
CA GLY A 168 4.27 8.31 -0.32
C GLY A 168 4.72 7.22 0.66
N HIS A 169 5.12 6.06 0.14
CA HIS A 169 5.65 4.95 0.94
C HIS A 169 6.79 5.38 1.85
N SER A 170 7.73 6.21 1.38
CA SER A 170 8.85 6.69 2.19
C SER A 170 8.40 7.53 3.39
N GLU A 171 7.33 8.32 3.27
CA GLU A 171 6.74 9.06 4.38
C GLU A 171 5.99 8.13 5.34
N SER A 172 5.19 7.20 4.81
CA SER A 172 4.45 6.20 5.62
C SER A 172 5.39 5.38 6.48
N ILE A 173 6.51 4.90 5.92
CA ILE A 173 7.55 4.17 6.65
C ILE A 173 8.10 4.96 7.82
N ILE A 174 8.32 6.27 7.69
CA ILE A 174 8.79 7.11 8.79
C ILE A 174 7.77 7.11 9.93
N TYR A 175 6.48 7.28 9.62
CA TYR A 175 5.42 7.24 10.64
C TYR A 175 5.36 5.88 11.33
N TYR A 176 5.44 4.79 10.55
CA TYR A 176 5.49 3.44 11.10
C TYR A 176 6.70 3.26 12.02
N MET A 177 7.89 3.67 11.60
CA MET A 177 9.11 3.53 12.42
C MET A 177 9.03 4.30 13.74
N ILE A 178 8.52 5.53 13.71
CA ILE A 178 8.39 6.36 14.93
C ILE A 178 7.39 5.72 15.91
N SER A 179 6.36 5.03 15.44
CA SER A 179 5.38 4.32 16.28
C SER A 179 5.95 3.06 16.93
N GLN A 180 7.03 2.49 16.38
CA GLN A 180 7.63 1.27 16.89
C GLN A 180 8.51 1.52 18.12
N LYS A 181 8.79 0.44 18.87
CA LYS A 181 9.74 0.49 19.99
C LYS A 181 11.10 0.96 19.52
N LYS A 182 11.74 1.85 20.29
CA LYS A 182 13.02 2.50 19.93
C LYS A 182 14.13 1.50 19.61
N GLU A 183 14.09 0.30 20.18
CA GLU A 183 15.07 -0.77 19.93
C GLU A 183 15.06 -1.30 18.49
N ILE A 184 13.98 -1.06 17.72
CA ILE A 184 13.87 -1.47 16.31
C ILE A 184 14.66 -0.52 15.42
N TRP A 185 14.69 0.75 15.74
CA TRP A 185 15.33 1.80 14.95
C TRP A 185 16.42 2.56 15.69
N VAL A 186 17.06 1.89 16.67
CA VAL A 186 18.23 2.43 17.39
C VAL A 186 19.43 2.65 16.47
N ASN A 187 19.56 1.88 15.40
CA ASN A 187 20.50 2.08 14.30
C ASN A 187 19.72 2.13 12.98
N ASP A 188 20.43 1.99 11.87
CA ASP A 188 19.82 2.00 10.55
C ASP A 188 18.80 0.85 10.41
N VAL A 189 17.77 1.09 9.61
CA VAL A 189 16.74 0.11 9.26
C VAL A 189 16.74 -0.07 7.75
N LEU A 190 16.75 -1.33 7.31
CA LEU A 190 16.61 -1.68 5.91
C LEU A 190 15.19 -2.16 5.63
N ILE A 191 14.61 -1.69 4.55
CA ILE A 191 13.32 -2.13 4.04
C ILE A 191 13.51 -2.56 2.59
N PHE A 192 13.15 -3.80 2.32
CA PHE A 192 13.14 -4.36 0.98
C PHE A 192 11.69 -4.52 0.55
N ASP A 193 11.36 -3.89 -0.56
CA ASP A 193 10.01 -3.90 -1.15
C ASP A 193 10.08 -4.59 -2.51
N PHE A 194 9.60 -5.85 -2.58
CA PHE A 194 9.70 -6.70 -3.76
C PHE A 194 8.32 -7.02 -4.32
N THR A 195 7.89 -6.22 -5.28
CA THR A 195 6.63 -6.38 -6.01
C THR A 195 6.84 -7.08 -7.36
N LYS A 196 5.79 -7.32 -8.13
CA LYS A 196 5.90 -7.86 -9.49
C LYS A 196 6.66 -6.93 -10.43
N HIS A 197 6.63 -5.62 -10.16
CA HIS A 197 7.12 -4.59 -11.07
C HIS A 197 8.41 -3.93 -10.61
N GLN A 198 8.78 -4.05 -9.33
CA GLN A 198 9.95 -3.38 -8.77
C GLN A 198 10.57 -4.13 -7.60
N PHE A 199 11.87 -3.87 -7.39
CA PHE A 199 12.60 -4.23 -6.18
C PHE A 199 13.29 -2.98 -5.64
N LEU A 200 12.72 -2.40 -4.59
CA LEU A 200 13.23 -1.20 -3.95
C LEU A 200 13.89 -1.53 -2.62
N VAL A 201 15.00 -0.86 -2.34
CA VAL A 201 15.67 -0.93 -1.04
C VAL A 201 15.63 0.45 -0.42
N ARG A 202 15.04 0.58 0.76
CA ARG A 202 15.04 1.83 1.52
C ARG A 202 15.90 1.67 2.77
N LEU A 203 16.83 2.59 2.92
CA LEU A 203 17.67 2.71 4.10
C LEU A 203 17.19 3.89 4.93
N LEU A 204 16.73 3.62 6.13
CA LEU A 204 16.36 4.65 7.10
C LEU A 204 17.50 4.87 8.09
N THR A 205 17.99 6.09 8.14
CA THR A 205 19.05 6.52 9.06
C THR A 205 18.56 7.62 9.98
N THR A 206 18.77 7.45 11.30
CA THR A 206 18.46 8.47 12.29
C THR A 206 19.67 9.37 12.53
N VAL A 207 19.55 10.67 12.26
CA VAL A 207 20.62 11.64 12.47
C VAL A 207 20.62 12.08 13.93
N ARG A 208 21.44 11.44 14.77
CA ARG A 208 21.46 11.62 16.23
C ARG A 208 22.08 12.93 16.69
N ALA A 209 22.87 13.60 15.86
CA ALA A 209 23.58 14.83 16.22
C ALA A 209 22.68 16.08 16.23
N ARG A 210 21.37 15.94 15.98
CA ARG A 210 20.41 17.06 15.90
C ARG A 210 19.17 16.79 16.75
N GLU A 211 18.60 17.85 17.32
CA GLU A 211 17.31 17.81 17.98
C GLU A 211 16.35 18.79 17.27
N PRO A 212 15.15 18.35 16.82
CA PRO A 212 14.69 16.95 16.82
C PRO A 212 15.55 16.08 15.88
N GLN A 213 15.62 14.77 16.15
CA GLN A 213 16.41 13.81 15.36
C GLN A 213 15.71 13.55 14.02
N PRO A 214 16.19 14.05 12.87
CA PRO A 214 15.57 13.77 11.61
C PRO A 214 15.87 12.32 11.17
N ILE A 215 14.89 11.70 10.53
CA ILE A 215 15.05 10.41 9.84
C ILE A 215 15.26 10.71 8.35
N VAL A 216 16.32 10.16 7.79
CA VAL A 216 16.62 10.25 6.36
C VAL A 216 16.29 8.91 5.73
N VAL A 217 15.60 8.93 4.60
CA VAL A 217 15.31 7.75 3.78
C VAL A 217 16.10 7.87 2.50
N GLU A 218 17.02 6.91 2.28
CA GLU A 218 17.70 6.71 1.00
C GLU A 218 17.05 5.55 0.27
N GLU A 219 16.69 5.74 -0.99
CA GLU A 219 16.07 4.72 -1.81
C GLU A 219 17.01 4.27 -2.93
N MET A 220 17.07 2.96 -3.16
CA MET A 220 17.84 2.35 -4.23
C MET A 220 16.93 1.45 -5.06
N ASP A 221 16.80 1.72 -6.35
CA ASP A 221 16.10 0.85 -7.30
C ASP A 221 17.02 -0.28 -7.76
N MET A 222 16.63 -1.51 -7.44
CA MET A 222 17.34 -2.74 -7.79
C MET A 222 16.53 -3.61 -8.76
N THR A 223 15.47 -3.10 -9.34
CA THR A 223 14.51 -3.82 -10.20
C THR A 223 15.17 -4.56 -11.36
N GLN A 224 16.23 -3.97 -11.96
CA GLN A 224 16.95 -4.61 -13.06
C GLN A 224 17.69 -5.90 -12.65
N LYS A 225 17.98 -6.08 -11.36
CA LYS A 225 18.73 -7.22 -10.82
C LYS A 225 17.84 -8.27 -10.19
N PHE A 226 16.64 -7.90 -9.77
CA PHE A 226 15.71 -8.75 -9.04
C PHE A 226 14.33 -8.70 -9.70
N LYS A 227 13.85 -9.84 -10.20
CA LYS A 227 12.56 -9.96 -10.86
C LYS A 227 11.80 -11.14 -10.28
N VAL A 228 10.51 -10.94 -9.95
CA VAL A 228 9.64 -12.03 -9.44
C VAL A 228 9.56 -13.19 -10.44
N SER A 229 9.66 -12.93 -11.75
CA SER A 229 9.70 -13.97 -12.77
C SER A 229 10.83 -14.99 -12.59
N ASP A 230 11.97 -14.56 -12.02
CA ASP A 230 13.13 -15.43 -11.82
C ASP A 230 12.88 -16.46 -10.71
N LEU A 231 11.90 -16.23 -9.84
CA LEU A 231 11.53 -17.15 -8.76
C LEU A 231 10.70 -18.37 -9.23
N GLN A 232 10.30 -18.40 -10.50
CA GLN A 232 9.47 -19.48 -11.05
C GLN A 232 10.23 -20.83 -11.18
N THR A 233 11.55 -20.79 -11.21
CA THR A 233 12.39 -21.99 -11.33
C THR A 233 13.25 -22.19 -10.07
N GLU A 234 13.61 -23.44 -9.78
CA GLU A 234 14.49 -23.75 -8.65
C GLU A 234 15.86 -23.09 -8.80
N GLN A 235 16.44 -23.17 -10.00
CA GLN A 235 17.72 -22.52 -10.30
C GLN A 235 17.64 -21.00 -10.11
N GLY A 236 16.58 -20.37 -10.59
CA GLY A 236 16.36 -18.92 -10.42
C GLY A 236 16.23 -18.51 -8.95
N ARG A 237 15.58 -19.32 -8.13
CA ARG A 237 15.50 -19.08 -6.68
C ARG A 237 16.87 -19.15 -6.00
N LEU A 238 17.71 -20.11 -6.34
CA LEU A 238 19.09 -20.22 -5.81
C LEU A 238 19.97 -19.04 -6.22
N GLU A 239 19.88 -18.63 -7.49
CA GLU A 239 20.61 -17.46 -7.99
C GLU A 239 20.13 -16.17 -7.33
N MET A 240 18.81 -16.05 -7.08
CA MET A 240 18.22 -14.91 -6.42
C MET A 240 18.67 -14.80 -4.96
N ASP A 241 18.70 -15.93 -4.21
CA ASP A 241 19.19 -15.94 -2.83
C ASP A 241 20.67 -15.54 -2.77
N THR A 242 21.49 -16.05 -3.70
CA THR A 242 22.91 -15.68 -3.81
C THR A 242 23.08 -14.18 -4.04
N LYS A 243 22.37 -13.60 -5.02
CA LYS A 243 22.41 -12.16 -5.32
C LYS A 243 21.91 -11.31 -4.14
N PHE A 244 20.85 -11.77 -3.47
CA PHE A 244 20.30 -11.06 -2.33
C PHE A 244 21.23 -11.10 -1.12
N LEU A 245 21.87 -12.24 -0.85
CA LEU A 245 22.88 -12.38 0.19
C LEU A 245 24.09 -11.46 -0.05
N GLU A 246 24.56 -11.34 -1.30
CA GLU A 246 25.63 -10.41 -1.66
C GLU A 246 25.23 -8.96 -1.40
N LEU A 247 24.01 -8.56 -1.80
CA LEU A 247 23.46 -7.24 -1.53
C LEU A 247 23.40 -6.96 -0.03
N LEU A 248 22.88 -7.91 0.76
CA LEU A 248 22.80 -7.81 2.22
C LEU A 248 24.17 -7.64 2.87
N LYS A 249 25.17 -8.46 2.47
CA LYS A 249 26.54 -8.33 2.96
C LYS A 249 27.12 -6.97 2.66
N LYS A 250 26.92 -6.46 1.45
CA LYS A 250 27.39 -5.13 1.02
C LYS A 250 26.75 -4.01 1.85
N LEU A 251 25.44 -4.04 2.07
CA LEU A 251 24.72 -3.03 2.86
C LEU A 251 25.15 -3.10 4.33
N CYS A 252 25.16 -4.29 4.90
CA CYS A 252 25.51 -4.49 6.31
C CYS A 252 27.01 -4.30 6.63
N SER A 253 27.89 -4.25 5.63
CA SER A 253 29.29 -3.86 5.84
C SER A 253 29.47 -2.35 5.98
N LYS A 254 28.53 -1.56 5.45
CA LYS A 254 28.56 -0.09 5.46
C LYS A 254 27.70 0.51 6.57
N HIS A 255 26.69 -0.22 7.01
CA HIS A 255 25.65 0.25 7.92
C HIS A 255 25.51 -0.66 9.14
N ILE A 256 25.31 -0.07 10.31
CA ILE A 256 24.95 -0.81 11.51
C ILE A 256 23.42 -0.94 11.51
N VAL A 257 22.93 -2.10 11.06
CA VAL A 257 21.51 -2.35 10.87
C VAL A 257 20.91 -3.03 12.09
N SER A 258 19.88 -2.44 12.70
CA SER A 258 19.14 -3.01 13.84
C SER A 258 17.95 -3.85 13.42
N ALA A 259 17.26 -3.48 12.33
CA ALA A 259 16.10 -4.21 11.83
C ALA A 259 16.06 -4.25 10.31
N VAL A 260 15.44 -5.29 9.78
CA VAL A 260 15.19 -5.48 8.36
C VAL A 260 13.73 -5.83 8.16
N PHE A 261 13.05 -5.13 7.25
CA PHE A 261 11.69 -5.40 6.83
C PHE A 261 11.69 -5.92 5.40
N LEU A 262 10.96 -7.03 5.20
CA LEU A 262 10.75 -7.67 3.91
C LEU A 262 9.27 -7.53 3.58
N THR A 263 8.94 -6.77 2.55
CA THR A 263 7.56 -6.51 2.10
C THR A 263 7.42 -6.77 0.60
N GLY A 264 6.19 -6.97 0.16
CA GLY A 264 5.87 -7.27 -1.23
C GLY A 264 5.82 -8.78 -1.53
N VAL A 265 5.10 -9.10 -2.60
CA VAL A 265 4.76 -10.49 -2.97
C VAL A 265 5.97 -11.36 -3.31
N GLY A 266 7.08 -10.77 -3.74
CA GLY A 266 8.29 -11.50 -4.05
C GLY A 266 8.95 -12.18 -2.85
N PHE A 267 8.61 -11.78 -1.62
CA PHE A 267 9.11 -12.41 -0.41
C PHE A 267 8.20 -13.51 0.15
N TYR A 268 7.07 -13.82 -0.47
CA TYR A 268 6.19 -14.90 -0.02
C TYR A 268 6.67 -16.28 -0.48
N GLU A 269 7.43 -16.33 -1.55
CA GLU A 269 8.04 -17.55 -2.05
C GLU A 269 9.22 -17.98 -1.16
N LYS A 270 9.41 -19.28 -0.99
CA LYS A 270 10.54 -19.82 -0.23
C LYS A 270 11.79 -19.86 -1.11
N TRP A 271 12.60 -18.81 -1.10
CA TRP A 271 13.81 -18.73 -1.91
C TRP A 271 15.04 -18.18 -1.17
N MET A 272 14.90 -17.50 -0.03
CA MET A 272 15.97 -16.73 0.64
C MET A 272 16.50 -17.44 1.89
N GLU A 273 16.83 -18.73 1.78
CA GLU A 273 17.25 -19.52 2.94
C GLU A 273 18.56 -19.02 3.56
N ASP A 274 19.61 -18.82 2.73
CA ASP A 274 20.91 -18.34 3.19
C ASP A 274 20.88 -16.87 3.59
N SER A 275 20.10 -16.06 2.86
CA SER A 275 19.86 -14.65 3.19
C SER A 275 19.17 -14.48 4.54
N ILE A 276 18.13 -15.24 4.83
CA ILE A 276 17.41 -15.21 6.12
C ILE A 276 18.35 -15.69 7.25
N ARG A 277 19.10 -16.75 7.04
CA ARG A 277 20.10 -17.23 8.03
C ARG A 277 21.13 -16.15 8.36
N PHE A 278 21.62 -15.43 7.35
CA PHE A 278 22.54 -14.32 7.54
C PHE A 278 21.88 -13.16 8.31
N LEU A 279 20.68 -12.76 7.95
CA LEU A 279 19.97 -11.68 8.61
C LEU A 279 19.63 -11.99 10.06
N CYS A 280 19.03 -13.14 10.34
CA CYS A 280 18.57 -13.54 11.68
C CYS A 280 19.72 -13.78 12.66
N SER A 281 20.96 -13.93 12.19
CA SER A 281 22.14 -14.12 13.05
C SER A 281 22.42 -12.92 13.97
N LYS A 282 22.09 -11.69 13.57
CA LYS A 282 22.44 -10.45 14.29
C LYS A 282 21.39 -9.35 14.24
N ARG A 283 20.25 -9.55 13.56
CA ARG A 283 19.27 -8.51 13.28
C ARG A 283 17.85 -9.01 13.55
N ARG A 284 16.95 -8.09 13.80
CA ARG A 284 15.51 -8.38 13.82
C ARG A 284 15.00 -8.36 12.40
N VAL A 285 14.31 -9.41 11.99
CA VAL A 285 13.75 -9.53 10.64
C VAL A 285 12.23 -9.61 10.77
N PHE A 286 11.57 -8.75 10.03
CA PHE A 286 10.12 -8.67 9.95
C PHE A 286 9.69 -8.94 8.51
N GLN A 287 8.72 -9.82 8.34
CA GLN A 287 8.13 -10.11 7.04
C GLN A 287 6.63 -9.86 7.13
N GLY A 288 6.10 -9.05 6.22
CA GLY A 288 4.69 -8.69 6.21
C GLY A 288 4.34 -7.76 5.07
N TYR A 289 3.04 -7.56 4.85
CA TYR A 289 2.52 -6.76 3.74
C TYR A 289 1.80 -5.48 4.18
N ASN A 290 1.58 -5.26 5.45
CA ASN A 290 0.82 -4.12 5.95
C ASN A 290 1.71 -2.99 6.50
N LEU A 291 2.92 -2.86 5.95
CA LEU A 291 3.89 -1.85 6.39
C LEU A 291 3.45 -0.43 6.03
N PHE A 292 2.66 -0.26 4.96
CA PHE A 292 2.30 1.03 4.39
C PHE A 292 0.86 1.48 4.69
N VAL A 293 0.08 0.66 5.37
CA VAL A 293 -1.33 0.93 5.71
C VAL A 293 -1.51 1.50 7.09
#